data_d9ce75dca3e085b9e09b78c81aa0c495
#
_entry.id   d9ce75dca3e085b9e09b78c81aa0c495
#
_cell.length_a   1.000
_cell.length_b   1.000
_cell.length_c   1.000
_cell.angle_alpha   90.00
_cell.angle_beta   90.00
_cell.angle_gamma   90.00
#
_symmetry.space_group_name_H-M   'P 1'
#
loop_
_entity.id
_entity.type
_entity.pdbx_description
1 polymer ?
#
loop_
_entity_poly.entity_id
_entity_poly.type
_entity_poly.pdbx_seq_one_letter_code
_entity_poly.pdbx_strand_id
1 'polypeptide(L)'
;MKPILKFLTVLLLAQLAALQAAEPSAPSPVKTGVILVNHVGFPPNAAKHCVIPAPPKKEFTVHQLKDTKWTQVFAGELIDGGNELEPGWVGDFSAVKDDGIYQVRCGSLKSRAFTVHAGVYDVPMRSLFNYFTWARCGDTTKNCTGPCHLDDGNLVGVGHRDFSGGYHQSSDLRKLPWGLNLGLMGLVKFGGLQQPPWDQGSIAEEVRWGCDYYQKLVRDDGGMFDSISIPLGWGPRDYYPSDPPAPALWNNIRHQAMAAEYFKDRDAAYAAKCRQTAERVWRYMTSDKRPKGKYVAPALPQLPFWNSSGRFAAFYDGSAQDLAHRIGAATMLHRLTQDAALLDDAARCASQLVALQLAESACFWEGPEGDRFASKSPGLWPFCSDGTIGIRLAELIVAAPEHKDTVQWRATIKRMADQMVALSHRNAWGLTPSQFLMLDAPAAIAKPAAVTSEGRYPLGRVKDRATGPKERIIAYNYRPRLYNMNITDAALFLNRAAEITGDKSYRVVAQRQLDWVMGCNPFDASAIEGVGYNQPLRGLFGEFFPPTPQIPGAVNIGLEYRSFDPNQYGNCGANEYDMPEVGNVLWLMAIQAKLHMK
;
A
#
# COMPACT_ATOMS: atom_id res chain seq x y z
N MET A 1 28.77 33.75 -9.16
CA MET A 1 27.74 33.28 -8.19
C MET A 1 26.41 34.04 -8.25
N LYS A 2 26.34 35.34 -8.48
CA LYS A 2 25.07 36.11 -8.55
C LYS A 2 24.11 35.76 -9.72
N PRO A 3 24.52 35.35 -10.93
CA PRO A 3 23.58 35.02 -12.00
C PRO A 3 22.90 33.64 -11.82
N ILE A 4 23.61 32.68 -11.24
CA ILE A 4 23.05 31.32 -11.01
C ILE A 4 21.93 31.35 -9.95
N LEU A 5 22.08 32.16 -8.91
CA LEU A 5 21.07 32.30 -7.87
C LEU A 5 19.77 32.95 -8.39
N LYS A 6 19.88 33.93 -9.31
CA LYS A 6 18.72 34.55 -9.96
C LYS A 6 18.00 33.57 -10.90
N PHE A 7 18.72 32.69 -11.59
CA PHE A 7 18.15 31.70 -12.47
C PHE A 7 17.37 30.62 -11.68
N LEU A 8 17.95 30.17 -10.57
CA LEU A 8 17.28 29.23 -9.65
C LEU A 8 16.02 29.82 -9.01
N THR A 9 16.03 31.11 -8.65
CA THR A 9 14.85 31.78 -8.07
C THR A 9 13.74 31.94 -9.10
N VAL A 10 14.06 32.22 -10.36
CA VAL A 10 13.08 32.32 -11.44
C VAL A 10 12.49 30.96 -11.78
N LEU A 11 13.29 29.90 -11.79
CA LEU A 11 12.79 28.53 -11.99
C LEU A 11 11.87 28.08 -10.84
N LEU A 12 12.21 28.40 -9.59
CA LEU A 12 11.38 28.08 -8.43
C LEU A 12 10.05 28.84 -8.45
N LEU A 13 10.06 30.12 -8.82
CA LEU A 13 8.85 30.93 -8.96
C LEU A 13 7.99 30.48 -10.14
N ALA A 14 8.58 30.06 -11.25
CA ALA A 14 7.87 29.48 -12.37
C ALA A 14 7.20 28.14 -12.03
N GLN A 15 7.87 27.31 -11.25
CA GLN A 15 7.30 26.04 -10.77
C GLN A 15 6.20 26.24 -9.72
N LEU A 16 6.32 27.23 -8.84
CA LEU A 16 5.27 27.63 -7.90
C LEU A 16 4.06 28.25 -8.62
N ALA A 17 4.28 29.07 -9.66
CA ALA A 17 3.22 29.63 -10.48
C ALA A 17 2.51 28.56 -11.33
N ALA A 18 3.24 27.57 -11.83
CA ALA A 18 2.65 26.42 -12.52
C ALA A 18 1.82 25.51 -11.59
N LEU A 19 2.13 25.51 -10.29
CA LEU A 19 1.35 24.82 -9.26
C LEU A 19 0.08 25.60 -8.84
N GLN A 20 -0.01 26.87 -9.16
CA GLN A 20 -1.14 27.75 -8.80
C GLN A 20 -2.04 28.12 -9.99
N ALA A 21 -1.62 27.87 -11.22
CA ALA A 21 -2.49 28.05 -12.37
C ALA A 21 -3.61 27.01 -12.32
N ALA A 22 -4.85 27.48 -12.23
CA ALA A 22 -6.03 26.61 -12.43
C ALA A 22 -5.89 25.97 -13.82
N GLU A 23 -5.62 24.69 -13.87
CA GLU A 23 -5.46 23.97 -15.14
C GLU A 23 -6.76 24.05 -15.94
N PRO A 24 -6.70 24.29 -17.24
CA PRO A 24 -7.87 24.13 -18.10
C PRO A 24 -8.36 22.70 -17.92
N SER A 25 -9.66 22.53 -17.77
CA SER A 25 -10.31 21.25 -17.61
C SER A 25 -10.01 20.36 -18.83
N ALA A 26 -8.93 19.58 -18.74
CA ALA A 26 -8.68 18.53 -19.72
C ALA A 26 -9.90 17.59 -19.74
N PRO A 27 -10.29 17.05 -20.91
CA PRO A 27 -11.41 16.12 -20.99
C PRO A 27 -11.16 14.97 -20.00
N SER A 28 -12.18 14.66 -19.20
CA SER A 28 -12.11 13.59 -18.21
C SER A 28 -11.69 12.30 -18.90
N PRO A 29 -10.62 11.61 -18.47
CA PRO A 29 -10.27 10.30 -19.02
C PRO A 29 -11.24 9.21 -18.56
N VAL A 30 -12.22 9.55 -17.72
CA VAL A 30 -13.30 8.64 -17.34
C VAL A 30 -14.01 8.19 -18.60
N LYS A 31 -13.89 6.92 -18.87
CA LYS A 31 -14.46 6.33 -20.08
C LYS A 31 -15.96 6.19 -19.93
N THR A 32 -16.71 6.96 -20.68
CA THR A 32 -18.15 6.78 -20.86
C THR A 32 -18.41 5.82 -22.02
N GLY A 33 -19.54 5.11 -21.98
CA GLY A 33 -19.90 4.18 -23.04
C GLY A 33 -19.17 2.84 -23.00
N VAL A 34 -18.63 2.46 -21.85
CA VAL A 34 -17.93 1.20 -21.62
C VAL A 34 -18.51 0.48 -20.40
N ILE A 35 -18.33 -0.83 -20.37
CA ILE A 35 -18.58 -1.66 -19.18
C ILE A 35 -17.24 -2.05 -18.61
N LEU A 36 -16.98 -1.64 -17.39
CA LEU A 36 -15.71 -1.82 -16.68
C LEU A 36 -15.77 -3.08 -15.82
N VAL A 37 -14.79 -3.93 -15.98
CA VAL A 37 -14.62 -5.18 -15.24
C VAL A 37 -13.15 -5.39 -14.92
N ASN A 38 -12.86 -6.29 -14.01
CA ASN A 38 -11.50 -6.78 -13.80
C ASN A 38 -10.94 -7.36 -15.11
N HIS A 39 -9.82 -6.85 -15.57
CA HIS A 39 -9.22 -7.22 -16.87
C HIS A 39 -8.72 -8.66 -16.93
N VAL A 40 -8.33 -9.21 -15.80
CA VAL A 40 -7.81 -10.58 -15.67
C VAL A 40 -8.98 -11.56 -15.60
N GLY A 41 -10.01 -11.21 -14.84
CA GLY A 41 -11.15 -12.06 -14.56
C GLY A 41 -11.23 -12.46 -13.08
N PHE A 42 -11.92 -13.57 -12.81
CA PHE A 42 -12.33 -13.91 -11.45
C PHE A 42 -12.17 -15.41 -11.16
N PRO A 43 -11.79 -15.78 -9.93
CA PRO A 43 -12.01 -17.15 -9.45
C PRO A 43 -13.53 -17.49 -9.43
N PRO A 44 -13.92 -18.78 -9.58
CA PRO A 44 -15.33 -19.17 -9.68
C PRO A 44 -16.21 -18.70 -8.53
N ASN A 45 -15.73 -18.79 -7.30
CA ASN A 45 -16.50 -18.43 -6.09
C ASN A 45 -16.22 -17.00 -5.58
N ALA A 46 -15.44 -16.20 -6.28
CA ALA A 46 -15.22 -14.80 -5.92
C ALA A 46 -16.48 -13.95 -6.19
N ALA A 47 -16.62 -12.85 -5.46
CA ALA A 47 -17.56 -11.79 -5.82
C ALA A 47 -17.16 -11.17 -7.17
N LYS A 48 -18.15 -10.94 -8.05
CA LYS A 48 -17.94 -10.46 -9.41
C LYS A 48 -18.83 -9.27 -9.70
N HIS A 49 -18.21 -8.14 -10.00
CA HIS A 49 -18.93 -6.91 -10.28
C HIS A 49 -18.46 -6.28 -11.60
N CYS A 50 -19.38 -5.57 -12.24
CA CYS A 50 -19.06 -4.61 -13.28
C CYS A 50 -19.52 -3.22 -12.86
N VAL A 51 -18.89 -2.20 -13.43
CA VAL A 51 -19.31 -0.81 -13.27
C VAL A 51 -19.60 -0.22 -14.64
N ILE A 52 -20.75 0.45 -14.77
CA ILE A 52 -21.17 1.14 -16.00
C ILE A 52 -21.42 2.61 -15.65
N PRO A 53 -20.53 3.53 -16.07
CA PRO A 53 -20.65 4.96 -15.72
C PRO A 53 -21.96 5.60 -16.17
N ALA A 54 -22.43 5.25 -17.37
CA ALA A 54 -23.69 5.76 -17.96
C ALA A 54 -24.41 4.63 -18.69
N PRO A 55 -25.17 3.78 -17.98
CA PRO A 55 -25.85 2.67 -18.61
C PRO A 55 -27.04 3.15 -19.46
N PRO A 56 -27.25 2.56 -20.66
CA PRO A 56 -28.42 2.89 -21.50
C PRO A 56 -29.73 2.33 -20.94
N LYS A 57 -29.67 1.37 -20.03
CA LYS A 57 -30.79 0.76 -19.32
C LYS A 57 -30.33 0.14 -18.01
N LYS A 58 -31.28 -0.23 -17.14
CA LYS A 58 -30.96 -0.81 -15.81
C LYS A 58 -30.63 -2.30 -15.86
N GLU A 59 -31.07 -3.02 -16.89
CA GLU A 59 -30.81 -4.45 -17.01
C GLU A 59 -29.47 -4.68 -17.72
N PHE A 60 -28.73 -5.68 -17.24
CA PHE A 60 -27.53 -6.18 -17.89
C PHE A 60 -27.57 -7.71 -18.03
N THR A 61 -26.74 -8.24 -18.91
CA THR A 61 -26.63 -9.69 -19.16
C THR A 61 -25.16 -10.09 -19.18
N VAL A 62 -24.89 -11.35 -18.79
CA VAL A 62 -23.57 -11.97 -18.94
C VAL A 62 -23.66 -13.07 -19.98
N HIS A 63 -22.72 -13.08 -20.89
CA HIS A 63 -22.64 -14.04 -21.98
C HIS A 63 -21.35 -14.85 -21.87
N GLN A 64 -21.45 -16.16 -22.05
CA GLN A 64 -20.31 -17.07 -22.13
C GLN A 64 -20.00 -17.39 -23.61
N LEU A 65 -18.73 -17.45 -23.96
CA LEU A 65 -18.27 -17.88 -25.26
C LEU A 65 -18.31 -19.41 -25.32
N LYS A 66 -19.20 -19.97 -26.13
CA LYS A 66 -19.34 -21.42 -26.38
C LYS A 66 -19.26 -21.66 -27.91
N ASP A 67 -18.35 -22.51 -28.32
CA ASP A 67 -18.19 -22.87 -29.74
C ASP A 67 -18.20 -21.66 -30.68
N THR A 68 -17.45 -20.61 -30.37
CA THR A 68 -17.38 -19.33 -31.11
C THR A 68 -18.60 -18.41 -31.02
N LYS A 69 -19.64 -18.78 -30.28
CA LYS A 69 -20.86 -17.98 -30.08
C LYS A 69 -21.02 -17.48 -28.66
N TRP A 70 -21.44 -16.25 -28.51
CA TRP A 70 -21.79 -15.66 -27.25
C TRP A 70 -23.21 -16.08 -26.83
N THR A 71 -23.32 -16.88 -25.77
CA THR A 71 -24.61 -17.37 -25.24
C THR A 71 -24.87 -16.69 -23.90
N GLN A 72 -26.06 -16.10 -23.74
CA GLN A 72 -26.46 -15.52 -22.45
C GLN A 72 -26.59 -16.61 -21.39
N VAL A 73 -25.96 -16.39 -20.23
CA VAL A 73 -25.96 -17.31 -19.09
C VAL A 73 -26.49 -16.66 -17.82
N PHE A 74 -26.57 -15.32 -17.78
CA PHE A 74 -27.05 -14.59 -16.61
C PHE A 74 -27.73 -13.28 -17.06
N ALA A 75 -28.71 -12.82 -16.26
CA ALA A 75 -29.30 -11.50 -16.34
C ALA A 75 -29.45 -10.93 -14.93
N GLY A 76 -29.23 -9.63 -14.79
CA GLY A 76 -29.31 -8.91 -13.53
C GLY A 76 -29.70 -7.45 -13.72
N GLU A 77 -29.90 -6.77 -12.60
CA GLU A 77 -30.20 -5.35 -12.56
C GLU A 77 -29.02 -4.56 -12.02
N LEU A 78 -28.83 -3.36 -12.55
CA LEU A 78 -27.84 -2.41 -12.09
C LEU A 78 -28.40 -1.61 -10.91
N ILE A 79 -27.58 -1.45 -9.88
CA ILE A 79 -27.88 -0.57 -8.75
C ILE A 79 -27.05 0.70 -8.83
N ASP A 80 -27.57 1.81 -8.32
CA ASP A 80 -26.81 3.05 -8.20
C ASP A 80 -25.64 2.83 -7.23
N GLY A 81 -24.45 3.09 -7.69
CA GLY A 81 -23.22 2.88 -6.92
C GLY A 81 -22.82 4.04 -6.03
N GLY A 82 -23.63 5.13 -5.98
CA GLY A 82 -23.26 6.34 -5.25
C GLY A 82 -22.40 7.31 -6.05
N ASN A 83 -22.08 8.46 -5.45
CA ASN A 83 -21.49 9.62 -6.14
C ASN A 83 -20.30 10.27 -5.41
N GLU A 84 -19.77 9.64 -4.37
CA GLU A 84 -18.61 10.19 -3.63
C GLU A 84 -17.27 9.99 -4.37
N LEU A 85 -17.30 9.31 -5.51
CA LEU A 85 -16.25 9.19 -6.51
C LEU A 85 -16.92 9.40 -7.87
N GLU A 86 -16.27 9.10 -8.99
CA GLU A 86 -16.92 9.15 -10.30
C GLU A 86 -18.21 8.32 -10.32
N PRO A 87 -19.33 8.85 -10.83
CA PRO A 87 -20.61 8.16 -10.79
C PRO A 87 -20.59 6.88 -11.62
N GLY A 88 -21.34 5.90 -11.19
CA GLY A 88 -21.45 4.62 -11.88
C GLY A 88 -22.56 3.74 -11.33
N TRP A 89 -22.99 2.80 -12.14
CA TRP A 89 -23.95 1.77 -11.81
C TRP A 89 -23.26 0.44 -11.67
N VAL A 90 -23.63 -0.34 -10.67
CA VAL A 90 -22.98 -1.60 -10.31
C VAL A 90 -23.86 -2.77 -10.70
N GLY A 91 -23.32 -3.70 -11.47
CA GLY A 91 -23.92 -5.00 -11.75
C GLY A 91 -23.20 -6.11 -10.99
N ASP A 92 -23.93 -6.87 -10.18
CA ASP A 92 -23.42 -8.06 -9.50
C ASP A 92 -23.78 -9.31 -10.32
N PHE A 93 -22.75 -10.07 -10.71
CA PHE A 93 -22.89 -11.35 -11.42
C PHE A 93 -22.13 -12.49 -10.73
N SER A 94 -21.99 -12.40 -9.41
CA SER A 94 -21.28 -13.40 -8.58
C SER A 94 -21.86 -14.82 -8.69
N ALA A 95 -23.11 -14.94 -9.18
CA ALA A 95 -23.74 -16.23 -9.44
C ALA A 95 -23.13 -16.97 -10.66
N VAL A 96 -22.38 -16.30 -11.53
CA VAL A 96 -21.66 -16.93 -12.65
C VAL A 96 -20.40 -17.60 -12.13
N LYS A 97 -20.38 -18.93 -12.11
CA LYS A 97 -19.28 -19.71 -11.47
C LYS A 97 -18.57 -20.67 -12.41
N ASP A 98 -19.19 -21.03 -13.52
CA ASP A 98 -18.62 -21.99 -14.46
C ASP A 98 -17.34 -21.44 -15.09
N ASP A 99 -16.36 -22.32 -15.29
CA ASP A 99 -15.15 -21.98 -16.02
C ASP A 99 -15.47 -21.54 -17.46
N GLY A 100 -14.82 -20.49 -17.93
CA GLY A 100 -15.03 -20.02 -19.29
C GLY A 100 -14.58 -18.58 -19.55
N ILE A 101 -14.86 -18.15 -20.77
CA ILE A 101 -14.64 -16.77 -21.22
C ILE A 101 -15.98 -16.07 -21.28
N TYR A 102 -16.06 -14.88 -20.73
CA TYR A 102 -17.30 -14.15 -20.52
C TYR A 102 -17.23 -12.70 -21.03
N GLN A 103 -18.41 -12.14 -21.27
CA GLN A 103 -18.61 -10.74 -21.62
C GLN A 103 -19.89 -10.22 -20.96
N VAL A 104 -19.83 -9.07 -20.32
CA VAL A 104 -21.02 -8.35 -19.82
C VAL A 104 -21.59 -7.47 -20.93
N ARG A 105 -22.92 -7.39 -21.02
CA ARG A 105 -23.64 -6.53 -21.99
C ARG A 105 -24.75 -5.73 -21.31
N CYS A 106 -24.92 -4.48 -21.76
CA CYS A 106 -26.00 -3.59 -21.34
C CYS A 106 -26.43 -2.73 -22.53
N GLY A 107 -27.61 -2.99 -23.10
CA GLY A 107 -28.02 -2.39 -24.35
C GLY A 107 -27.03 -2.66 -25.48
N SER A 108 -26.48 -1.62 -26.07
CA SER A 108 -25.44 -1.71 -27.11
C SER A 108 -24.03 -1.87 -26.54
N LEU A 109 -23.85 -1.62 -25.23
CA LEU A 109 -22.54 -1.68 -24.59
C LEU A 109 -22.11 -3.13 -24.35
N LYS A 110 -20.79 -3.36 -24.49
CA LYS A 110 -20.16 -4.66 -24.22
C LYS A 110 -18.86 -4.42 -23.46
N SER A 111 -18.61 -5.24 -22.44
CA SER A 111 -17.29 -5.28 -21.82
C SER A 111 -16.26 -5.93 -22.76
N ARG A 112 -14.99 -5.79 -22.46
CA ARG A 112 -13.98 -6.73 -22.96
C ARG A 112 -14.26 -8.13 -22.41
N ALA A 113 -13.73 -9.14 -23.09
CA ALA A 113 -13.81 -10.51 -22.60
C ALA A 113 -12.91 -10.68 -21.36
N PHE A 114 -13.38 -11.46 -20.41
CA PHE A 114 -12.65 -11.84 -19.20
C PHE A 114 -12.85 -13.33 -18.90
N THR A 115 -12.00 -13.88 -18.03
CA THR A 115 -12.04 -15.31 -17.70
C THR A 115 -12.63 -15.54 -16.32
N VAL A 116 -13.42 -16.59 -16.15
CA VAL A 116 -13.73 -17.19 -14.84
C VAL A 116 -13.00 -18.54 -14.78
N HIS A 117 -12.05 -18.67 -13.87
CA HIS A 117 -11.25 -19.89 -13.73
C HIS A 117 -10.48 -19.88 -12.40
N ALA A 118 -10.31 -21.04 -11.77
CA ALA A 118 -9.62 -21.14 -10.47
C ALA A 118 -8.17 -20.64 -10.50
N GLY A 119 -7.44 -20.87 -11.60
CA GLY A 119 -6.05 -20.41 -11.80
C GLY A 119 -5.92 -19.04 -12.47
N VAL A 120 -6.97 -18.22 -12.49
CA VAL A 120 -6.96 -16.94 -13.22
C VAL A 120 -5.88 -15.97 -12.74
N TYR A 121 -5.45 -16.08 -11.49
CA TYR A 121 -4.39 -15.23 -10.91
C TYR A 121 -2.97 -15.81 -11.03
N ASP A 122 -2.77 -17.01 -11.58
CA ASP A 122 -1.44 -17.64 -11.63
C ASP A 122 -0.43 -16.83 -12.46
N VAL A 123 -0.84 -16.36 -13.63
CA VAL A 123 0.03 -15.54 -14.49
C VAL A 123 0.30 -14.16 -13.87
N PRO A 124 -0.70 -13.42 -13.39
CA PRO A 124 -0.48 -12.18 -12.64
C PRO A 124 0.44 -12.33 -11.43
N MET A 125 0.23 -13.34 -10.60
CA MET A 125 1.09 -13.59 -9.44
C MET A 125 2.54 -13.88 -9.83
N ARG A 126 2.75 -14.64 -10.90
CA ARG A 126 4.10 -14.88 -11.44
C ARG A 126 4.75 -13.59 -11.92
N SER A 127 4.00 -12.71 -12.60
CA SER A 127 4.50 -11.42 -13.05
C SER A 127 4.91 -10.54 -11.85
N LEU A 128 4.04 -10.42 -10.85
CA LEU A 128 4.32 -9.68 -9.60
C LEU A 128 5.53 -10.26 -8.85
N PHE A 129 5.67 -11.58 -8.78
CA PHE A 129 6.84 -12.20 -8.16
C PHE A 129 8.13 -11.88 -8.94
N ASN A 130 8.09 -11.95 -10.26
CA ASN A 130 9.24 -11.65 -11.10
C ASN A 130 9.73 -10.20 -10.93
N TYR A 131 8.83 -9.27 -10.57
CA TYR A 131 9.23 -7.90 -10.25
C TYR A 131 10.35 -7.85 -9.21
N PHE A 132 10.29 -8.66 -8.16
CA PHE A 132 11.33 -8.65 -7.12
C PHE A 132 12.71 -8.96 -7.71
N THR A 133 12.80 -10.00 -8.54
CA THR A 133 14.08 -10.35 -9.22
C THR A 133 14.54 -9.24 -10.17
N TRP A 134 13.62 -8.66 -10.95
CA TRP A 134 13.94 -7.61 -11.92
C TRP A 134 14.31 -6.29 -11.25
N ALA A 135 13.79 -6.03 -10.06
CA ALA A 135 14.05 -4.82 -9.28
C ALA A 135 15.27 -4.94 -8.36
N ARG A 136 15.97 -6.07 -8.30
CA ARG A 136 17.19 -6.21 -7.49
C ARG A 136 18.19 -5.09 -7.79
N CYS A 137 18.83 -4.59 -6.74
CA CYS A 137 19.88 -3.59 -6.82
C CYS A 137 21.20 -4.19 -6.35
N GLY A 138 22.31 -3.94 -7.05
CA GLY A 138 23.64 -4.46 -6.74
C GLY A 138 24.27 -5.24 -7.90
N ASP A 139 25.26 -6.05 -7.59
CA ASP A 139 25.91 -6.91 -8.58
C ASP A 139 25.01 -8.11 -8.91
N THR A 140 24.20 -7.95 -9.92
CA THR A 140 23.30 -8.99 -10.39
C THR A 140 23.07 -8.87 -11.89
N THR A 141 23.06 -10.01 -12.58
CA THR A 141 22.68 -10.13 -14.00
C THR A 141 21.17 -10.36 -14.16
N LYS A 142 20.44 -10.52 -13.07
CA LYS A 142 19.01 -10.82 -13.09
C LYS A 142 18.12 -9.57 -13.14
N ASN A 143 18.63 -8.40 -12.74
CA ASN A 143 17.84 -7.19 -12.73
C ASN A 143 17.70 -6.55 -14.13
N CYS A 144 16.73 -5.62 -14.26
CA CYS A 144 16.45 -4.94 -15.52
C CYS A 144 17.49 -3.88 -15.90
N THR A 145 18.37 -3.47 -14.97
CA THR A 145 19.36 -2.40 -15.17
C THR A 145 20.79 -2.93 -15.30
N GLY A 146 21.01 -4.23 -15.06
CA GLY A 146 22.36 -4.80 -14.93
C GLY A 146 23.04 -4.40 -13.60
N PRO A 147 24.35 -4.66 -13.45
CA PRO A 147 25.08 -4.26 -12.25
C PRO A 147 24.96 -2.76 -11.98
N CYS A 148 24.58 -2.40 -10.73
CA CYS A 148 24.33 -1.01 -10.34
C CYS A 148 24.62 -0.84 -8.84
N HIS A 149 24.92 0.37 -8.40
CA HIS A 149 25.17 0.70 -6.98
C HIS A 149 26.17 -0.25 -6.30
N LEU A 150 27.24 -0.59 -7.02
CA LEU A 150 28.30 -1.50 -6.51
C LEU A 150 29.12 -0.83 -5.41
N ASP A 151 29.14 0.50 -5.42
CA ASP A 151 29.76 1.36 -4.39
C ASP A 151 28.72 2.06 -3.52
N ASP A 152 27.64 1.37 -3.21
CA ASP A 152 26.49 1.90 -2.44
C ASP A 152 26.82 1.84 -0.94
N GLY A 153 27.46 2.86 -0.41
CA GLY A 153 27.92 2.76 0.97
C GLY A 153 28.60 3.98 1.56
N ASN A 154 28.28 5.20 1.12
CA ASN A 154 28.80 6.41 1.77
C ASN A 154 28.10 6.59 3.13
N LEU A 155 28.81 6.21 4.22
CA LEU A 155 28.33 6.45 5.59
C LEU A 155 28.78 7.84 6.02
N VAL A 156 27.85 8.79 6.01
CA VAL A 156 28.10 10.22 6.21
C VAL A 156 28.81 10.48 7.54
N GLY A 157 29.96 11.15 7.45
CA GLY A 157 30.80 11.49 8.60
C GLY A 157 31.63 10.33 9.19
N VAL A 158 31.56 9.14 8.60
CA VAL A 158 32.26 7.93 9.10
C VAL A 158 33.17 7.32 8.04
N GLY A 159 32.71 7.23 6.77
CA GLY A 159 33.46 6.64 5.68
C GLY A 159 32.62 5.70 4.84
N HIS A 160 33.23 4.65 4.27
CA HIS A 160 32.55 3.68 3.43
C HIS A 160 32.18 2.41 4.21
N ARG A 161 30.97 1.89 3.94
CA ARG A 161 30.52 0.57 4.37
C ARG A 161 29.67 -0.06 3.26
N ASP A 162 29.81 -1.36 3.02
CA ASP A 162 29.02 -2.06 2.01
C ASP A 162 27.54 -2.17 2.43
N PHE A 163 26.70 -1.42 1.72
CA PHE A 163 25.24 -1.49 1.78
C PHE A 163 24.63 -1.97 0.43
N SER A 164 25.43 -2.58 -0.43
CA SER A 164 24.93 -3.11 -1.69
C SER A 164 23.82 -4.16 -1.47
N GLY A 165 22.91 -4.31 -2.44
CA GLY A 165 21.73 -5.17 -2.35
C GLY A 165 20.43 -4.39 -2.23
N GLY A 166 19.36 -5.07 -1.83
CA GLY A 166 18.02 -4.50 -1.79
C GLY A 166 17.41 -4.36 -3.19
N TYR A 167 16.55 -3.38 -3.39
CA TYR A 167 15.73 -3.27 -4.60
C TYR A 167 15.61 -1.82 -5.07
N HIS A 168 15.47 -1.66 -6.37
CA HIS A 168 15.07 -0.40 -6.98
C HIS A 168 13.60 -0.08 -6.69
N GLN A 169 13.30 1.19 -6.52
CA GLN A 169 11.96 1.74 -6.57
C GLN A 169 11.93 2.78 -7.68
N SER A 170 10.80 3.03 -8.25
CA SER A 170 10.50 3.71 -9.53
C SER A 170 11.58 4.58 -10.17
N SER A 171 12.17 5.48 -9.42
CA SER A 171 13.19 6.40 -9.89
C SER A 171 14.60 6.05 -9.42
N ASP A 172 14.79 4.81 -8.97
CA ASP A 172 16.06 4.32 -8.46
C ASP A 172 16.57 4.97 -7.16
N LEU A 173 15.78 5.76 -6.53
CA LEU A 173 16.23 6.75 -5.57
C LEU A 173 16.01 6.36 -4.13
N ARG A 174 15.30 5.24 -3.86
CA ARG A 174 14.77 5.03 -2.52
C ARG A 174 14.91 3.60 -2.06
N LYS A 175 16.04 3.27 -1.51
CA LYS A 175 16.13 2.12 -0.60
C LYS A 175 15.67 2.52 0.80
N LEU A 176 14.48 3.12 0.92
CA LEU A 176 13.98 3.56 2.22
C LEU A 176 13.68 2.35 3.11
N PRO A 177 14.34 2.20 4.27
CA PRO A 177 14.23 0.98 5.08
C PRO A 177 12.80 0.63 5.50
N TRP A 178 11.95 1.62 5.68
CA TRP A 178 10.58 1.39 6.12
C TRP A 178 9.64 0.89 4.99
N GLY A 179 9.80 1.37 3.77
CA GLY A 179 8.94 0.98 2.64
C GLY A 179 9.21 -0.45 2.16
N LEU A 180 10.48 -0.77 1.91
CA LEU A 180 10.87 -2.09 1.40
C LEU A 180 10.45 -3.24 2.31
N ASN A 181 10.48 -3.04 3.63
CA ASN A 181 10.03 -4.05 4.60
C ASN A 181 8.60 -4.51 4.37
N LEU A 182 7.69 -3.63 3.98
CA LEU A 182 6.29 -3.99 3.72
C LEU A 182 6.19 -4.91 2.51
N GLY A 183 6.91 -4.60 1.43
CA GLY A 183 6.98 -5.45 0.24
C GLY A 183 7.53 -6.83 0.55
N LEU A 184 8.62 -6.90 1.32
CA LEU A 184 9.22 -8.17 1.74
C LEU A 184 8.31 -9.00 2.64
N MET A 185 7.53 -8.37 3.52
CA MET A 185 6.52 -9.08 4.31
C MET A 185 5.45 -9.70 3.41
N GLY A 186 4.99 -8.99 2.38
CA GLY A 186 4.09 -9.51 1.36
C GLY A 186 4.68 -10.74 0.65
N LEU A 187 5.94 -10.67 0.25
CA LEU A 187 6.66 -11.78 -0.39
C LEU A 187 6.77 -13.02 0.52
N VAL A 188 7.13 -12.85 1.79
CA VAL A 188 7.19 -13.97 2.76
C VAL A 188 5.82 -14.60 2.96
N LYS A 189 4.76 -13.79 3.07
CA LYS A 189 3.38 -14.29 3.19
C LYS A 189 2.94 -15.03 1.94
N PHE A 190 3.26 -14.52 0.76
CA PHE A 190 3.03 -15.20 -0.51
C PHE A 190 3.71 -16.58 -0.53
N GLY A 191 5.02 -16.64 -0.22
CA GLY A 191 5.77 -17.89 -0.17
C GLY A 191 5.25 -18.92 0.82
N GLY A 192 4.58 -18.48 1.89
CA GLY A 192 3.89 -19.35 2.85
C GLY A 192 2.51 -19.85 2.38
N LEU A 193 1.90 -19.21 1.40
CA LEU A 193 0.58 -19.58 0.87
C LEU A 193 0.66 -20.43 -0.39
N GLN A 194 1.70 -20.25 -1.19
CA GLN A 194 1.84 -20.93 -2.48
C GLN A 194 2.30 -22.38 -2.33
N GLN A 195 1.69 -23.24 -3.12
CA GLN A 195 2.06 -24.63 -3.33
C GLN A 195 2.66 -24.77 -4.74
N PRO A 196 3.40 -25.86 -5.06
CA PRO A 196 3.82 -26.11 -6.43
C PRO A 196 2.65 -25.93 -7.42
N PRO A 197 2.85 -25.33 -8.62
CA PRO A 197 4.08 -25.35 -9.41
C PRO A 197 5.02 -24.15 -9.25
N TRP A 198 4.81 -23.26 -8.29
CA TRP A 198 5.73 -22.15 -8.08
C TRP A 198 7.09 -22.68 -7.64
N ASP A 199 8.15 -22.12 -8.22
CA ASP A 199 9.51 -22.41 -7.81
C ASP A 199 9.78 -21.89 -6.40
N GLN A 200 9.69 -22.78 -5.43
CA GLN A 200 9.93 -22.47 -4.02
C GLN A 200 11.39 -22.06 -3.77
N GLY A 201 12.32 -22.50 -4.59
CA GLY A 201 13.73 -22.09 -4.53
C GLY A 201 13.89 -20.62 -4.86
N SER A 202 13.25 -20.15 -5.92
CA SER A 202 13.28 -18.73 -6.32
C SER A 202 12.63 -17.83 -5.28
N ILE A 203 11.53 -18.24 -4.65
CA ILE A 203 10.91 -17.47 -3.56
C ILE A 203 11.86 -17.37 -2.36
N ALA A 204 12.50 -18.48 -1.98
CA ALA A 204 13.44 -18.49 -0.87
C ALA A 204 14.67 -17.60 -1.17
N GLU A 205 15.16 -17.62 -2.40
CA GLU A 205 16.25 -16.75 -2.87
C GLU A 205 15.88 -15.27 -2.76
N GLU A 206 14.67 -14.89 -3.18
CA GLU A 206 14.21 -13.50 -3.09
C GLU A 206 14.01 -13.03 -1.64
N VAL A 207 13.42 -13.87 -0.80
CA VAL A 207 13.28 -13.56 0.63
C VAL A 207 14.66 -13.35 1.27
N ARG A 208 15.64 -14.20 0.92
CA ARG A 208 17.02 -14.08 1.40
C ARG A 208 17.68 -12.79 0.94
N TRP A 209 17.54 -12.45 -0.36
CA TRP A 209 18.09 -11.21 -0.92
C TRP A 209 17.64 -9.96 -0.16
N GLY A 210 16.35 -9.86 0.09
CA GLY A 210 15.79 -8.75 0.86
C GLY A 210 16.24 -8.74 2.32
N CYS A 211 16.22 -9.90 3.00
CA CYS A 211 16.64 -10.02 4.38
C CYS A 211 18.13 -9.67 4.58
N ASP A 212 19.00 -10.14 3.69
CA ASP A 212 20.44 -9.85 3.77
C ASP A 212 20.75 -8.37 3.64
N TYR A 213 20.03 -7.65 2.78
CA TYR A 213 20.14 -6.19 2.70
C TYR A 213 19.79 -5.53 4.04
N TYR A 214 18.66 -5.89 4.64
CA TYR A 214 18.25 -5.33 5.94
C TYR A 214 19.18 -5.70 7.08
N GLN A 215 19.81 -6.87 7.03
CA GLN A 215 20.82 -7.28 8.02
C GLN A 215 22.09 -6.42 7.94
N LYS A 216 22.49 -5.97 6.74
CA LYS A 216 23.59 -5.00 6.55
C LYS A 216 23.28 -3.64 7.20
N LEU A 217 22.01 -3.23 7.21
CA LEU A 217 21.59 -1.96 7.81
C LEU A 217 21.58 -2.00 9.35
N VAL A 218 21.63 -3.18 9.98
CA VAL A 218 21.62 -3.26 11.45
C VAL A 218 23.02 -2.99 11.99
N ARG A 219 23.11 -2.01 12.91
CA ARG A 219 24.34 -1.64 13.62
C ARG A 219 24.69 -2.64 14.70
N ASP A 220 25.90 -2.54 15.22
CA ASP A 220 26.40 -3.45 16.27
C ASP A 220 25.63 -3.27 17.59
N ASP A 221 25.14 -2.04 17.88
CA ASP A 221 24.29 -1.75 19.04
C ASP A 221 22.84 -2.25 18.90
N GLY A 222 22.44 -2.67 17.70
CA GLY A 222 21.10 -3.15 17.36
C GLY A 222 20.19 -2.09 16.73
N GLY A 223 20.62 -0.83 16.65
CA GLY A 223 19.95 0.19 15.87
C GLY A 223 20.12 -0.05 14.36
N MET A 224 19.60 0.84 13.54
CA MET A 224 19.73 0.74 12.09
C MET A 224 20.37 2.01 11.52
N PHE A 225 21.07 1.84 10.38
CA PHE A 225 21.47 2.97 9.56
C PHE A 225 20.25 3.50 8.81
N ASP A 226 20.10 4.80 8.76
CA ASP A 226 19.08 5.47 7.94
C ASP A 226 19.59 5.72 6.54
N SER A 227 18.71 5.71 5.56
CA SER A 227 19.01 6.06 4.18
C SER A 227 17.92 7.00 3.69
N ILE A 228 18.22 8.30 3.68
CA ILE A 228 17.25 9.33 3.31
C ILE A 228 17.66 10.01 2.00
N SER A 229 18.91 9.84 1.58
CA SER A 229 19.42 10.56 0.44
C SER A 229 18.76 10.11 -0.85
N ILE A 230 18.57 11.09 -1.71
CA ILE A 230 18.20 10.93 -3.09
C ILE A 230 19.41 11.38 -3.87
N PRO A 231 20.38 10.51 -4.19
CA PRO A 231 21.43 10.91 -5.11
C PRO A 231 20.80 11.19 -6.46
N LEU A 232 21.24 12.25 -7.10
CA LEU A 232 20.88 12.52 -8.47
C LEU A 232 21.69 11.55 -9.35
N GLY A 233 21.02 10.53 -9.89
CA GLY A 233 21.66 9.51 -10.74
C GLY A 233 22.06 8.21 -10.03
N TRP A 234 22.87 7.40 -10.70
CA TRP A 234 23.29 6.05 -10.30
C TRP A 234 24.53 6.03 -9.38
N GLY A 235 24.83 7.15 -8.71
CA GLY A 235 25.96 7.27 -7.79
C GLY A 235 25.72 6.55 -6.46
N PRO A 236 26.78 6.45 -5.62
CA PRO A 236 26.68 5.87 -4.29
C PRO A 236 25.67 6.63 -3.43
N ARG A 237 24.97 5.91 -2.55
CA ARG A 237 23.96 6.48 -1.66
C ARG A 237 24.55 6.87 -0.33
N ASP A 238 23.94 7.89 0.27
CA ASP A 238 24.28 8.31 1.61
C ASP A 238 23.48 7.52 2.64
N TYR A 239 24.18 6.98 3.61
CA TYR A 239 23.64 6.34 4.81
C TYR A 239 24.06 7.16 6.03
N TYR A 240 23.24 7.13 7.05
CA TYR A 240 23.44 7.93 8.25
C TYR A 240 23.53 7.01 9.47
N PRO A 241 24.40 7.32 10.46
CA PRO A 241 24.51 6.55 11.68
C PRO A 241 23.31 6.72 12.62
N SER A 242 22.38 7.60 12.30
CA SER A 242 21.10 7.77 13.01
C SER A 242 20.10 6.69 12.67
N ASP A 243 19.16 6.43 13.57
CA ASP A 243 18.06 5.51 13.29
C ASP A 243 17.06 6.09 12.29
N PRO A 244 16.48 5.26 11.42
CA PRO A 244 15.25 5.59 10.70
C PRO A 244 14.05 5.71 11.68
N PRO A 245 12.87 6.15 11.20
CA PRO A 245 11.67 6.19 12.03
C PRO A 245 11.37 4.85 12.73
N ALA A 246 10.87 4.90 13.96
CA ALA A 246 10.60 3.72 14.77
C ALA A 246 9.81 2.60 14.04
N PRO A 247 8.78 2.90 13.24
CA PRO A 247 8.09 1.88 12.45
C PRO A 247 9.02 1.08 11.52
N ALA A 248 10.10 1.66 11.02
CA ALA A 248 11.07 0.94 10.19
C ALA A 248 11.80 -0.15 10.97
N LEU A 249 12.22 0.15 12.20
CA LEU A 249 12.89 -0.84 13.06
C LEU A 249 11.92 -1.93 13.52
N TRP A 250 10.68 -1.58 13.91
CA TRP A 250 9.64 -2.57 14.24
C TRP A 250 9.31 -3.47 13.04
N ASN A 251 9.21 -2.90 11.85
CA ASN A 251 9.00 -3.69 10.64
C ASN A 251 10.19 -4.58 10.30
N ASN A 252 11.43 -4.13 10.57
CA ASN A 252 12.60 -4.99 10.39
C ASN A 252 12.58 -6.19 11.34
N ILE A 253 12.27 -5.98 12.63
CA ILE A 253 12.09 -7.08 13.59
C ILE A 253 11.05 -8.06 13.06
N ARG A 254 9.89 -7.56 12.66
CA ARG A 254 8.79 -8.38 12.20
C ARG A 254 9.14 -9.17 10.95
N HIS A 255 9.71 -8.55 9.93
CA HIS A 255 10.02 -9.25 8.69
C HIS A 255 11.15 -10.27 8.86
N GLN A 256 12.18 -9.98 9.68
CA GLN A 256 13.22 -10.95 10.03
C GLN A 256 12.63 -12.13 10.81
N ALA A 257 11.71 -11.89 11.74
CA ALA A 257 11.02 -12.96 12.46
C ALA A 257 10.14 -13.81 11.51
N MET A 258 9.43 -13.19 10.58
CA MET A 258 8.66 -13.91 9.55
C MET A 258 9.57 -14.75 8.63
N ALA A 259 10.72 -14.21 8.24
CA ALA A 259 11.70 -14.93 7.45
C ALA A 259 12.30 -16.10 8.23
N ALA A 260 12.59 -15.93 9.52
CA ALA A 260 13.05 -17.02 10.38
C ALA A 260 12.02 -18.18 10.44
N GLU A 261 10.73 -17.85 10.58
CA GLU A 261 9.65 -18.85 10.51
C GLU A 261 9.58 -19.54 9.13
N TYR A 262 9.73 -18.77 8.06
CA TYR A 262 9.73 -19.29 6.68
C TYR A 262 10.89 -20.25 6.42
N PHE A 263 12.09 -19.95 6.95
CA PHE A 263 13.30 -20.75 6.73
C PHE A 263 13.50 -21.88 7.72
N LYS A 264 12.75 -21.99 8.82
CA LYS A 264 13.02 -22.96 9.90
C LYS A 264 13.21 -24.41 9.43
N ASP A 265 12.41 -24.82 8.46
CA ASP A 265 12.41 -26.17 7.87
C ASP A 265 13.13 -26.24 6.50
N ARG A 266 13.64 -25.10 5.99
CA ARG A 266 14.31 -24.97 4.69
C ARG A 266 15.81 -24.74 4.83
N ASP A 267 16.20 -23.89 5.76
CA ASP A 267 17.57 -23.52 6.09
C ASP A 267 17.65 -23.04 7.54
N ALA A 268 17.89 -23.97 8.45
CA ALA A 268 17.90 -23.69 9.88
C ALA A 268 18.99 -22.69 10.30
N ALA A 269 20.14 -22.68 9.60
CA ALA A 269 21.23 -21.74 9.88
C ALA A 269 20.82 -20.31 9.52
N TYR A 270 20.17 -20.14 8.36
CA TYR A 270 19.67 -18.85 7.94
C TYR A 270 18.49 -18.38 8.80
N ALA A 271 17.60 -19.29 9.19
CA ALA A 271 16.53 -19.00 10.14
C ALA A 271 17.07 -18.46 11.46
N ALA A 272 18.15 -19.09 11.99
CA ALA A 272 18.82 -18.62 13.20
C ALA A 272 19.42 -17.21 13.04
N LYS A 273 20.04 -16.91 11.90
CA LYS A 273 20.59 -15.59 11.57
C LYS A 273 19.47 -14.50 11.56
N CYS A 274 18.34 -14.78 10.91
CA CYS A 274 17.19 -13.89 10.89
C CYS A 274 16.62 -13.67 12.30
N ARG A 275 16.45 -14.74 13.08
CA ARG A 275 16.00 -14.67 14.48
C ARG A 275 16.93 -13.80 15.34
N GLN A 276 18.25 -14.06 15.30
CA GLN A 276 19.24 -13.28 16.04
C GLN A 276 19.19 -11.78 15.67
N THR A 277 18.99 -11.48 14.39
CA THR A 277 18.82 -10.09 13.92
C THR A 277 17.57 -9.46 14.53
N ALA A 278 16.42 -10.14 14.49
CA ALA A 278 15.18 -9.66 15.08
C ALA A 278 15.33 -9.41 16.59
N GLU A 279 15.91 -10.36 17.33
CA GLU A 279 16.14 -10.25 18.77
C GLU A 279 17.11 -9.12 19.12
N ARG A 280 18.15 -8.89 18.31
CA ARG A 280 19.12 -7.81 18.51
C ARG A 280 18.45 -6.44 18.36
N VAL A 281 17.69 -6.24 17.29
CA VAL A 281 16.95 -4.99 17.07
C VAL A 281 15.87 -4.80 18.13
N TRP A 282 15.19 -5.86 18.56
CA TRP A 282 14.22 -5.79 19.65
C TRP A 282 14.84 -5.28 20.96
N ARG A 283 15.98 -5.86 21.37
CA ARG A 283 16.69 -5.41 22.58
C ARG A 283 17.10 -3.94 22.52
N TYR A 284 17.53 -3.47 21.36
CA TYR A 284 17.82 -2.05 21.15
C TYR A 284 16.55 -1.19 21.28
N MET A 285 15.50 -1.55 20.58
CA MET A 285 14.24 -0.78 20.56
C MET A 285 13.57 -0.66 21.92
N THR A 286 13.76 -1.64 22.78
CA THR A 286 13.18 -1.66 24.14
C THR A 286 14.16 -1.15 25.23
N SER A 287 15.39 -0.82 24.87
CA SER A 287 16.41 -0.31 25.79
C SER A 287 16.32 1.21 25.98
N ASP A 288 17.02 1.70 27.00
CA ASP A 288 17.21 3.14 27.22
C ASP A 288 18.29 3.77 26.30
N LYS A 289 19.00 2.95 25.53
CA LYS A 289 20.03 3.41 24.58
C LYS A 289 19.41 4.08 23.35
N ARG A 290 18.18 3.68 23.00
CA ARG A 290 17.48 4.26 21.86
C ARG A 290 16.96 5.64 22.19
N PRO A 291 17.26 6.68 21.37
CA PRO A 291 16.60 7.98 21.48
C PRO A 291 15.08 7.82 21.31
N LYS A 292 14.32 8.31 22.28
CA LYS A 292 12.85 8.30 22.25
C LYS A 292 12.31 9.64 21.78
N GLY A 293 11.10 9.64 21.26
CA GLY A 293 10.42 10.85 20.85
C GLY A 293 10.23 10.98 19.35
N LYS A 294 10.23 12.22 18.87
CA LYS A 294 9.98 12.52 17.47
C LYS A 294 11.21 12.21 16.61
N TYR A 295 10.99 11.51 15.50
CA TYR A 295 12.03 11.33 14.50
C TYR A 295 12.50 12.67 13.93
N VAL A 296 13.80 12.85 13.87
CA VAL A 296 14.46 14.01 13.26
C VAL A 296 15.25 13.50 12.05
N ALA A 297 14.78 13.85 10.87
CA ALA A 297 15.48 13.49 9.62
C ALA A 297 16.87 14.11 9.59
N PRO A 298 17.91 13.38 9.13
CA PRO A 298 19.20 13.96 8.86
C PRO A 298 19.10 15.15 7.89
N ALA A 299 19.95 16.16 8.08
CA ALA A 299 20.00 17.30 7.19
C ALA A 299 20.53 16.88 5.82
N LEU A 300 19.81 17.20 4.77
CA LEU A 300 20.21 16.98 3.37
C LEU A 300 20.64 18.31 2.75
N PRO A 301 21.94 18.66 2.78
CA PRO A 301 22.42 19.95 2.28
C PRO A 301 22.08 20.19 0.80
N GLN A 302 22.02 19.11 0.00
CA GLN A 302 21.74 19.17 -1.43
C GLN A 302 20.24 19.37 -1.74
N LEU A 303 19.37 19.02 -0.82
CA LEU A 303 17.90 19.05 -0.98
C LEU A 303 17.21 19.63 0.25
N PRO A 304 17.44 20.91 0.58
CA PRO A 304 16.93 21.52 1.82
C PRO A 304 15.39 21.52 1.92
N PHE A 305 14.68 21.47 0.79
CA PHE A 305 13.23 21.38 0.77
C PHE A 305 12.68 20.04 1.28
N TRP A 306 13.47 18.96 1.21
CA TRP A 306 13.09 17.66 1.76
C TRP A 306 13.20 17.61 3.28
N ASN A 307 14.13 18.37 3.86
CA ASN A 307 14.30 18.46 5.31
C ASN A 307 13.16 19.21 6.00
N SER A 308 12.59 20.20 5.32
CA SER A 308 11.53 21.06 5.86
C SER A 308 10.14 20.43 5.77
N SER A 309 9.99 19.30 5.09
CA SER A 309 8.70 18.84 4.64
C SER A 309 7.81 18.24 5.73
N GLY A 310 8.26 18.10 6.96
CA GLY A 310 7.45 17.43 7.98
C GLY A 310 7.00 16.01 7.59
N ARG A 311 7.51 15.47 6.49
CA ARG A 311 7.16 14.16 5.92
C ARG A 311 7.24 13.03 6.94
N PHE A 312 8.16 13.14 7.88
CA PHE A 312 8.40 12.16 8.93
C PHE A 312 7.94 12.67 10.31
N ALA A 313 7.31 13.83 10.36
CA ALA A 313 6.86 14.42 11.62
C ALA A 313 5.78 13.60 12.33
N ALA A 314 5.10 12.72 11.58
CA ALA A 314 4.09 11.81 12.11
C ALA A 314 4.66 10.59 12.84
N PHE A 315 5.95 10.29 12.70
CA PHE A 315 6.57 9.12 13.32
C PHE A 315 7.17 9.48 14.68
N TYR A 316 6.45 9.16 15.74
CA TYR A 316 6.91 9.28 17.13
C TYR A 316 6.42 8.13 17.97
N ASP A 317 7.14 7.93 19.07
CA ASP A 317 6.84 6.85 19.99
C ASP A 317 5.45 7.01 20.60
N GLY A 318 4.70 5.93 20.63
CA GLY A 318 3.35 5.88 21.19
C GLY A 318 2.23 6.37 20.25
N SER A 319 2.53 6.71 19.00
CA SER A 319 1.47 6.93 18.00
C SER A 319 0.72 5.62 17.71
N ALA A 320 -0.48 5.70 17.16
CA ALA A 320 -1.25 4.50 16.78
C ALA A 320 -0.45 3.58 15.86
N GLN A 321 0.30 4.18 14.95
CA GLN A 321 1.18 3.45 14.02
C GLN A 321 2.37 2.80 14.73
N ASP A 322 3.06 3.53 15.60
CA ASP A 322 4.17 2.97 16.38
C ASP A 322 3.69 1.78 17.22
N LEU A 323 2.58 1.95 17.93
CA LEU A 323 1.96 0.88 18.70
C LEU A 323 1.60 -0.33 17.83
N ALA A 324 0.98 -0.13 16.67
CA ALA A 324 0.60 -1.21 15.78
C ALA A 324 1.83 -1.97 15.24
N HIS A 325 2.87 -1.26 14.82
CA HIS A 325 4.10 -1.90 14.34
C HIS A 325 4.82 -2.65 15.47
N ARG A 326 4.84 -2.10 16.68
CA ARG A 326 5.39 -2.78 17.86
C ARG A 326 4.59 -4.04 18.21
N ILE A 327 3.25 -3.99 18.19
CA ILE A 327 2.39 -5.19 18.35
C ILE A 327 2.79 -6.26 17.36
N GLY A 328 2.90 -5.91 16.07
CA GLY A 328 3.27 -6.87 15.03
C GLY A 328 4.68 -7.46 15.22
N ALA A 329 5.65 -6.66 15.63
CA ALA A 329 7.02 -7.11 15.92
C ALA A 329 7.05 -8.07 17.11
N ALA A 330 6.44 -7.67 18.24
CA ALA A 330 6.38 -8.48 19.47
C ALA A 330 5.65 -9.80 19.24
N THR A 331 4.50 -9.78 18.57
CA THR A 331 3.70 -10.97 18.25
C THR A 331 4.48 -11.96 17.38
N MET A 332 5.16 -11.47 16.34
CA MET A 332 5.94 -12.36 15.46
C MET A 332 7.17 -12.92 16.16
N LEU A 333 7.83 -12.12 16.99
CA LEU A 333 8.98 -12.60 17.75
C LEU A 333 8.56 -13.61 18.83
N HIS A 334 7.41 -13.38 19.51
CA HIS A 334 6.82 -14.35 20.43
C HIS A 334 6.57 -15.71 19.76
N ARG A 335 6.03 -15.73 18.54
CA ARG A 335 5.80 -16.97 17.80
C ARG A 335 7.06 -17.81 17.59
N LEU A 336 8.22 -17.15 17.45
CA LEU A 336 9.51 -17.82 17.29
C LEU A 336 10.13 -18.27 18.62
N THR A 337 9.95 -17.49 19.68
CA THR A 337 10.70 -17.66 20.91
C THR A 337 9.88 -18.28 22.02
N GLN A 338 8.55 -18.20 21.95
CA GLN A 338 7.59 -18.54 22.99
C GLN A 338 7.80 -17.73 24.28
N ASP A 339 8.49 -16.57 24.19
CA ASP A 339 8.68 -15.67 25.32
C ASP A 339 7.38 -14.93 25.63
N ALA A 340 6.82 -15.18 26.84
CA ALA A 340 5.58 -14.58 27.29
C ALA A 340 5.68 -13.05 27.46
N ALA A 341 6.85 -12.53 27.82
CA ALA A 341 7.04 -11.08 27.98
C ALA A 341 6.80 -10.30 26.69
N LEU A 342 7.06 -10.91 25.52
CA LEU A 342 6.75 -10.31 24.22
C LEU A 342 5.24 -10.22 23.98
N LEU A 343 4.50 -11.23 24.41
CA LEU A 343 3.05 -11.24 24.29
C LEU A 343 2.41 -10.22 25.24
N ASP A 344 2.93 -10.10 26.46
CA ASP A 344 2.49 -9.09 27.42
C ASP A 344 2.76 -7.66 26.90
N ASP A 345 3.91 -7.45 26.26
CA ASP A 345 4.22 -6.16 25.62
C ASP A 345 3.26 -5.85 24.48
N ALA A 346 2.98 -6.81 23.62
CA ALA A 346 2.00 -6.66 22.53
C ALA A 346 0.59 -6.35 23.07
N ALA A 347 0.15 -7.05 24.12
CA ALA A 347 -1.16 -6.84 24.74
C ALA A 347 -1.25 -5.44 25.39
N ARG A 348 -0.20 -4.99 26.05
CA ARG A 348 -0.12 -3.65 26.63
C ARG A 348 -0.21 -2.57 25.55
N CYS A 349 0.52 -2.73 24.45
CA CYS A 349 0.44 -1.83 23.29
C CYS A 349 -0.94 -1.87 22.64
N ALA A 350 -1.58 -3.04 22.55
CA ALA A 350 -2.93 -3.19 22.01
C ALA A 350 -3.97 -2.46 22.88
N SER A 351 -3.86 -2.51 24.20
CA SER A 351 -4.75 -1.75 25.10
C SER A 351 -4.60 -0.24 24.90
N GLN A 352 -3.37 0.26 24.72
CA GLN A 352 -3.11 1.66 24.38
C GLN A 352 -3.69 2.03 23.00
N LEU A 353 -3.48 1.18 22.00
CA LEU A 353 -3.98 1.36 20.64
C LEU A 353 -5.51 1.43 20.62
N VAL A 354 -6.19 0.51 21.30
CA VAL A 354 -7.66 0.48 21.39
C VAL A 354 -8.21 1.77 21.99
N ALA A 355 -7.54 2.34 23.00
CA ALA A 355 -7.93 3.59 23.62
C ALA A 355 -7.81 4.80 22.66
N LEU A 356 -7.02 4.69 21.59
CA LEU A 356 -6.90 5.71 20.54
C LEU A 356 -7.98 5.62 19.47
N GLN A 357 -8.79 4.54 19.45
CA GLN A 357 -9.84 4.39 18.43
C GLN A 357 -11.00 5.35 18.68
N LEU A 358 -11.34 6.14 17.68
CA LEU A 358 -12.47 7.04 17.69
C LEU A 358 -13.78 6.26 17.51
N ALA A 359 -14.85 6.71 18.19
CA ALA A 359 -16.07 5.92 18.31
C ALA A 359 -16.88 5.84 17.01
N GLU A 360 -16.96 6.93 16.25
CA GLU A 360 -17.87 7.05 15.10
C GLU A 360 -17.15 6.83 13.76
N SER A 361 -15.93 7.34 13.62
CA SER A 361 -15.13 7.14 12.41
C SER A 361 -14.35 5.83 12.40
N ALA A 362 -14.23 5.18 13.56
CA ALA A 362 -13.39 4.02 13.81
C ALA A 362 -11.90 4.22 13.45
N CYS A 363 -11.49 5.44 13.13
CA CYS A 363 -10.10 5.82 12.93
C CYS A 363 -9.34 5.86 14.25
N PHE A 364 -8.02 5.88 14.18
CA PHE A 364 -7.18 5.97 15.38
C PHE A 364 -6.61 7.37 15.54
N TRP A 365 -6.64 7.85 16.78
CA TRP A 365 -5.98 9.08 17.16
C TRP A 365 -4.46 8.89 17.16
N GLU A 366 -3.72 9.76 16.49
CA GLU A 366 -2.27 9.60 16.36
C GLU A 366 -1.47 10.15 17.57
N GLY A 367 -2.10 10.37 18.70
CA GLY A 367 -1.44 10.70 19.97
C GLY A 367 -1.77 12.04 20.59
N PRO A 368 -1.17 12.36 21.75
CA PRO A 368 -1.66 13.42 22.64
C PRO A 368 -1.60 14.83 22.06
N GLU A 369 -0.76 15.08 21.09
CA GLU A 369 -0.64 16.40 20.49
C GLU A 369 -1.64 16.68 19.35
N GLY A 370 -2.46 15.68 18.98
CA GLY A 370 -3.66 15.81 18.11
C GLY A 370 -3.60 16.67 16.86
N ASP A 371 -2.60 17.49 16.72
CA ASP A 371 -2.50 18.51 15.68
C ASP A 371 -1.86 18.02 14.37
N ARG A 372 -1.61 16.74 14.25
CA ARG A 372 -0.81 16.22 13.12
C ARG A 372 -1.57 16.13 11.83
N PHE A 373 -2.84 15.84 11.92
CA PHE A 373 -3.72 15.87 10.77
C PHE A 373 -4.23 17.28 10.45
N ALA A 374 -4.13 18.19 11.41
CA ALA A 374 -4.34 19.62 11.24
C ALA A 374 -3.10 20.35 10.69
N SER A 375 -2.09 19.62 10.18
CA SER A 375 -0.92 20.26 9.61
C SER A 375 -1.36 21.21 8.48
N LYS A 376 -0.77 22.39 8.45
CA LYS A 376 -1.02 23.44 7.47
C LYS A 376 -0.73 23.05 6.00
N SER A 377 -0.37 21.80 5.79
CA SER A 377 -0.12 21.19 4.48
C SER A 377 -0.99 19.95 4.30
N PRO A 378 -2.23 20.11 3.82
CA PRO A 378 -3.05 18.98 3.41
C PRO A 378 -2.41 18.35 2.18
N GLY A 379 -1.71 17.26 2.32
CA GLY A 379 -1.16 16.58 1.16
C GLY A 379 0.10 15.78 1.37
N LEU A 380 0.62 15.70 2.57
CA LEU A 380 1.84 14.95 2.84
C LEU A 380 1.53 13.67 3.62
N TRP A 381 1.41 12.60 2.86
CA TRP A 381 1.70 11.19 3.13
C TRP A 381 1.20 10.58 4.45
N PRO A 382 0.04 9.94 4.47
CA PRO A 382 -0.24 8.91 5.46
C PRO A 382 0.39 7.61 4.97
N PHE A 383 1.59 7.30 5.41
CA PHE A 383 2.26 6.06 5.05
C PHE A 383 1.83 4.84 5.85
N CYS A 384 0.78 4.93 6.64
CA CYS A 384 0.20 3.74 7.24
C CYS A 384 -1.29 3.82 7.05
N SER A 385 -1.80 2.88 6.32
CA SER A 385 -3.23 2.67 6.25
C SER A 385 -3.72 2.12 7.58
N ASP A 386 -4.93 2.47 7.95
CA ASP A 386 -5.61 1.86 9.09
C ASP A 386 -5.70 0.34 8.94
N GLY A 387 -5.65 -0.18 7.70
CA GLY A 387 -5.56 -1.59 7.39
C GLY A 387 -4.35 -2.27 8.04
N THR A 388 -3.17 -1.67 7.99
CA THR A 388 -1.99 -2.19 8.69
C THR A 388 -2.23 -2.32 10.20
N ILE A 389 -2.85 -1.33 10.84
CA ILE A 389 -3.20 -1.36 12.27
C ILE A 389 -4.07 -2.58 12.58
N GLY A 390 -5.14 -2.75 11.81
CA GLY A 390 -6.08 -3.87 11.99
C GLY A 390 -5.44 -5.23 11.77
N ILE A 391 -4.54 -5.36 10.79
CA ILE A 391 -3.79 -6.61 10.53
C ILE A 391 -2.93 -6.98 11.74
N ARG A 392 -2.22 -6.02 12.36
CA ARG A 392 -1.37 -6.29 13.53
C ARG A 392 -2.19 -6.74 14.74
N LEU A 393 -3.32 -6.08 14.97
CA LEU A 393 -4.22 -6.47 16.05
C LEU A 393 -4.84 -7.86 15.80
N ALA A 394 -5.19 -8.19 14.55
CA ALA A 394 -5.67 -9.51 14.19
C ALA A 394 -4.61 -10.61 14.39
N GLU A 395 -3.35 -10.33 14.08
CA GLU A 395 -2.23 -11.25 14.34
C GLU A 395 -2.06 -11.53 15.83
N LEU A 396 -2.22 -10.52 16.69
CA LEU A 396 -2.20 -10.68 18.15
C LEU A 396 -3.37 -11.54 18.65
N ILE A 397 -4.58 -11.33 18.13
CA ILE A 397 -5.76 -12.15 18.49
C ILE A 397 -5.50 -13.62 18.16
N VAL A 398 -4.88 -13.92 17.04
CA VAL A 398 -4.53 -15.30 16.65
C VAL A 398 -3.45 -15.89 17.56
N ALA A 399 -2.48 -15.08 17.99
CA ALA A 399 -1.39 -15.52 18.87
C ALA A 399 -1.85 -15.69 20.33
N ALA A 400 -2.86 -14.93 20.77
CA ALA A 400 -3.37 -14.94 22.14
C ALA A 400 -4.91 -15.00 22.17
N PRO A 401 -5.54 -16.07 21.67
CA PRO A 401 -7.00 -16.16 21.53
C PRO A 401 -7.74 -16.10 22.87
N GLU A 402 -7.11 -16.57 23.95
CA GLU A 402 -7.67 -16.63 25.30
C GLU A 402 -7.31 -15.43 26.17
N HIS A 403 -6.61 -14.43 25.61
CA HIS A 403 -6.29 -13.24 26.41
C HIS A 403 -7.56 -12.49 26.82
N LYS A 404 -7.61 -12.00 28.06
CA LYS A 404 -8.78 -11.32 28.64
C LYS A 404 -9.33 -10.17 27.80
N ASP A 405 -8.46 -9.45 27.07
CA ASP A 405 -8.81 -8.28 26.27
C ASP A 405 -9.17 -8.64 24.80
N THR A 406 -9.16 -9.92 24.43
CA THR A 406 -9.44 -10.37 23.05
C THR A 406 -10.83 -9.94 22.56
N VAL A 407 -11.82 -9.89 23.46
CA VAL A 407 -13.17 -9.41 23.13
C VAL A 407 -13.12 -7.95 22.68
N GLN A 408 -12.36 -7.11 23.37
CA GLN A 408 -12.19 -5.69 23.03
C GLN A 408 -11.43 -5.51 21.72
N TRP A 409 -10.36 -6.30 21.49
CA TRP A 409 -9.62 -6.28 20.24
C TRP A 409 -10.49 -6.69 19.04
N ARG A 410 -11.32 -7.73 19.20
CA ARG A 410 -12.29 -8.15 18.17
C ARG A 410 -13.32 -7.05 17.88
N ALA A 411 -13.83 -6.38 18.90
CA ALA A 411 -14.76 -5.26 18.73
C ALA A 411 -14.12 -4.08 17.98
N THR A 412 -12.84 -3.81 18.25
CA THR A 412 -12.06 -2.78 17.56
C THR A 412 -11.90 -3.10 16.07
N ILE A 413 -11.52 -4.34 15.73
CA ILE A 413 -11.43 -4.81 14.35
C ILE A 413 -12.79 -4.72 13.64
N LYS A 414 -13.86 -5.16 14.32
CA LYS A 414 -15.21 -5.12 13.74
C LYS A 414 -15.63 -3.70 13.39
N ARG A 415 -15.44 -2.73 14.29
CA ARG A 415 -15.77 -1.32 14.02
C ARG A 415 -15.01 -0.77 12.81
N MET A 416 -13.71 -1.07 12.69
CA MET A 416 -12.92 -0.65 11.53
C MET A 416 -13.48 -1.24 10.23
N ALA A 417 -13.74 -2.56 10.22
CA ALA A 417 -14.21 -3.25 9.04
C ALA A 417 -15.61 -2.78 8.62
N ASP A 418 -16.53 -2.63 9.58
CA ASP A 418 -17.89 -2.12 9.34
C ASP A 418 -17.84 -0.71 8.72
N GLN A 419 -16.97 0.16 9.23
CA GLN A 419 -16.81 1.51 8.70
C GLN A 419 -16.23 1.52 7.29
N MET A 420 -15.20 0.70 7.02
CA MET A 420 -14.65 0.57 5.67
C MET A 420 -15.69 0.07 4.67
N VAL A 421 -16.52 -0.91 5.06
CA VAL A 421 -17.62 -1.41 4.24
C VAL A 421 -18.67 -0.32 4.01
N ALA A 422 -19.10 0.38 5.06
CA ALA A 422 -20.08 1.46 4.94
C ALA A 422 -19.61 2.56 4.00
N LEU A 423 -18.34 2.93 4.07
CA LEU A 423 -17.75 3.94 3.19
C LEU A 423 -17.54 3.44 1.75
N SER A 424 -17.23 2.14 1.56
CA SER A 424 -17.09 1.56 0.22
C SER A 424 -18.39 1.55 -0.58
N HIS A 425 -19.54 1.52 0.09
CA HIS A 425 -20.85 1.57 -0.56
C HIS A 425 -21.27 2.96 -1.05
N ARG A 426 -20.50 4.00 -0.75
CA ARG A 426 -20.79 5.37 -1.17
C ARG A 426 -20.26 5.71 -2.56
N ASN A 427 -19.55 4.79 -3.18
CA ASN A 427 -19.03 4.92 -4.53
C ASN A 427 -19.24 3.65 -5.35
N ALA A 428 -19.43 3.83 -6.65
CA ALA A 428 -19.68 2.73 -7.58
C ALA A 428 -18.54 1.71 -7.69
N TRP A 429 -17.34 2.10 -7.30
CA TRP A 429 -16.13 1.30 -7.42
C TRP A 429 -15.94 0.38 -6.21
N GLY A 430 -16.70 0.62 -5.13
CA GLY A 430 -16.57 -0.13 -3.87
C GLY A 430 -15.25 0.12 -3.16
N LEU A 431 -14.60 1.25 -3.45
CA LEU A 431 -13.35 1.59 -2.80
C LEU A 431 -13.57 1.99 -1.35
N THR A 432 -12.66 1.53 -0.50
CA THR A 432 -12.44 2.11 0.82
C THR A 432 -11.71 3.45 0.69
N PRO A 433 -11.92 4.41 1.60
CA PRO A 433 -11.12 5.61 1.59
C PRO A 433 -9.63 5.30 1.72
N SER A 434 -8.84 6.00 0.94
CA SER A 434 -7.38 5.89 0.97
C SER A 434 -6.73 6.85 1.97
N GLN A 435 -7.48 7.80 2.49
CA GLN A 435 -6.97 8.82 3.39
C GLN A 435 -8.05 9.29 4.35
N PHE A 436 -7.67 9.44 5.62
CA PHE A 436 -8.48 10.09 6.64
C PHE A 436 -7.74 11.32 7.16
N LEU A 437 -8.46 12.42 7.31
CA LEU A 437 -7.92 13.69 7.76
C LEU A 437 -8.76 14.20 8.93
N MET A 438 -8.13 14.62 10.01
CA MET A 438 -8.82 15.32 11.07
C MET A 438 -8.83 16.82 10.76
N LEU A 439 -10.01 17.41 10.78
CA LEU A 439 -10.21 18.84 10.56
C LEU A 439 -10.64 19.50 11.87
N ASP A 440 -9.98 20.56 12.28
CA ASP A 440 -10.49 21.44 13.32
C ASP A 440 -11.77 22.13 12.83
N ALA A 441 -12.86 22.00 13.60
CA ALA A 441 -14.14 22.63 13.29
C ALA A 441 -14.04 24.16 13.45
N PRO A 442 -14.95 24.92 12.90
CA PRO A 442 -15.78 24.86 11.70
C PRO A 442 -15.19 25.62 10.49
N ALA A 443 -14.05 26.30 10.64
CA ALA A 443 -13.46 27.12 9.57
C ALA A 443 -12.98 26.27 8.36
N ALA A 444 -12.55 25.03 8.61
CA ALA A 444 -12.15 24.09 7.55
C ALA A 444 -13.35 23.56 6.73
N ILE A 445 -14.57 23.66 7.27
CA ILE A 445 -15.79 23.24 6.58
C ILE A 445 -16.19 24.24 5.48
N ALA A 446 -15.85 25.52 5.68
CA ALA A 446 -16.26 26.60 4.78
C ALA A 446 -15.45 26.66 3.47
N LYS A 447 -14.32 25.95 3.38
CA LYS A 447 -13.49 25.93 2.17
C LYS A 447 -13.21 24.50 1.70
N PRO A 448 -14.19 23.80 1.08
CA PRO A 448 -14.00 22.44 0.58
C PRO A 448 -12.87 22.32 -0.47
N ALA A 449 -12.66 23.39 -1.24
CA ALA A 449 -11.70 23.42 -2.34
C ALA A 449 -10.22 23.46 -1.90
N ALA A 450 -9.93 23.83 -0.65
CA ALA A 450 -8.55 23.96 -0.17
C ALA A 450 -7.90 22.64 0.26
N VAL A 451 -8.65 21.55 0.34
CA VAL A 451 -8.20 20.27 0.91
C VAL A 451 -7.79 19.25 -0.17
N THR A 452 -8.16 19.47 -1.41
CA THR A 452 -7.64 18.68 -2.53
C THR A 452 -6.87 19.58 -3.48
N SER A 453 -5.63 19.28 -3.72
CA SER A 453 -4.82 19.98 -4.75
C SER A 453 -5.45 19.95 -6.15
N GLU A 454 -6.54 19.22 -6.33
CA GLU A 454 -7.16 18.97 -7.63
C GLU A 454 -8.66 19.27 -7.69
N GLY A 455 -9.31 19.67 -6.59
CA GLY A 455 -10.73 20.12 -6.58
C GLY A 455 -11.77 19.10 -7.08
N ARG A 456 -11.35 17.91 -7.48
CA ARG A 456 -12.18 16.92 -8.18
C ARG A 456 -12.93 15.96 -7.27
N TYR A 457 -12.38 15.65 -6.11
CA TYR A 457 -12.96 14.65 -5.22
C TYR A 457 -13.41 15.30 -3.93
N PRO A 458 -14.73 15.43 -3.71
CA PRO A 458 -15.25 15.99 -2.49
C PRO A 458 -14.84 15.11 -1.30
N LEU A 459 -14.50 15.74 -0.19
CA LEU A 459 -14.26 15.05 1.05
C LEU A 459 -15.59 14.56 1.62
N GLY A 460 -15.73 13.26 1.80
CA GLY A 460 -16.74 12.71 2.69
C GLY A 460 -16.42 13.10 4.14
N ARG A 461 -17.44 13.17 5.01
CA ARG A 461 -17.28 13.62 6.40
C ARG A 461 -18.00 12.71 7.36
N VAL A 462 -17.32 12.38 8.45
CA VAL A 462 -17.89 11.76 9.62
C VAL A 462 -17.67 12.69 10.81
N LYS A 463 -18.73 13.09 11.51
CA LYS A 463 -18.58 13.80 12.78
C LYS A 463 -18.07 12.83 13.81
N ASP A 464 -17.00 13.18 14.49
CA ASP A 464 -16.49 12.40 15.60
C ASP A 464 -16.18 13.32 16.78
N ARG A 465 -16.53 12.87 17.98
CA ARG A 465 -16.15 13.53 19.21
C ARG A 465 -14.84 12.92 19.68
N ALA A 466 -13.75 13.47 19.23
CA ALA A 466 -12.48 13.13 19.85
C ALA A 466 -12.51 13.53 21.35
N THR A 467 -11.81 12.76 22.16
CA THR A 467 -11.63 13.02 23.60
C THR A 467 -11.04 14.40 23.82
N GLY A 468 -11.89 15.40 24.09
CA GLY A 468 -11.50 16.79 24.30
C GLY A 468 -12.67 17.76 24.17
N PRO A 469 -12.51 19.04 24.56
CA PRO A 469 -13.59 20.02 24.57
C PRO A 469 -14.01 20.52 23.17
N LYS A 470 -13.34 20.10 22.10
CA LYS A 470 -13.65 20.55 20.73
C LYS A 470 -14.23 19.41 19.90
N GLU A 471 -15.37 19.67 19.22
CA GLU A 471 -15.84 18.77 18.16
C GLU A 471 -14.80 18.73 17.03
N ARG A 472 -14.49 17.54 16.57
CA ARG A 472 -13.61 17.30 15.44
C ARG A 472 -14.36 16.60 14.32
N ILE A 473 -13.97 16.89 13.10
CA ILE A 473 -14.54 16.27 11.91
C ILE A 473 -13.47 15.44 11.27
N ILE A 474 -13.76 14.16 11.10
CA ILE A 474 -12.94 13.29 10.27
C ILE A 474 -13.43 13.44 8.83
N ALA A 475 -12.58 13.95 7.98
CA ALA A 475 -12.78 13.92 6.55
C ALA A 475 -12.10 12.69 5.97
N TYR A 476 -12.66 12.11 4.94
CA TYR A 476 -12.06 10.99 4.21
C TYR A 476 -12.06 11.27 2.71
N ASN A 477 -11.14 10.62 2.00
CA ASN A 477 -10.94 10.82 0.58
C ASN A 477 -10.67 9.49 -0.11
N TYR A 478 -11.31 9.28 -1.26
CA TYR A 478 -11.04 8.14 -2.17
C TYR A 478 -9.98 8.50 -3.22
N ARG A 479 -9.01 9.27 -2.87
CA ARG A 479 -8.03 9.82 -3.77
C ARG A 479 -7.28 8.70 -4.51
N PRO A 480 -7.47 8.53 -5.82
CA PRO A 480 -6.85 7.42 -6.56
C PRO A 480 -5.34 7.61 -6.77
N ARG A 481 -4.84 8.82 -6.56
CA ARG A 481 -3.43 9.17 -6.67
C ARG A 481 -2.67 8.66 -5.46
N LEU A 482 -1.61 7.89 -5.68
CA LEU A 482 -0.62 7.49 -4.67
C LEU A 482 -1.10 6.51 -3.58
N TYR A 483 -2.11 5.64 -3.82
CA TYR A 483 -2.69 4.90 -2.72
C TYR A 483 -3.13 3.46 -3.02
N ASN A 484 -2.56 2.82 -4.05
CA ASN A 484 -2.80 1.39 -4.25
C ASN A 484 -2.34 0.57 -3.03
N MET A 485 -1.30 1.02 -2.32
CA MET A 485 -0.90 0.41 -1.06
C MET A 485 -2.03 0.48 -0.02
N ASN A 486 -2.65 1.64 0.19
CA ASN A 486 -3.72 1.80 1.18
C ASN A 486 -4.97 0.98 0.80
N ILE A 487 -5.32 0.95 -0.49
CA ILE A 487 -6.43 0.15 -1.02
C ILE A 487 -6.17 -1.34 -0.76
N THR A 488 -4.96 -1.80 -1.06
CA THR A 488 -4.59 -3.21 -0.86
C THR A 488 -4.39 -3.59 0.59
N ASP A 489 -3.88 -2.69 1.43
CA ASP A 489 -3.83 -2.88 2.89
C ASP A 489 -5.23 -3.01 3.49
N ALA A 490 -6.17 -2.18 3.06
CA ALA A 490 -7.56 -2.29 3.49
C ALA A 490 -8.15 -3.65 3.08
N ALA A 491 -7.86 -4.11 1.85
CA ALA A 491 -8.30 -5.43 1.40
C ALA A 491 -7.69 -6.58 2.20
N LEU A 492 -6.40 -6.51 2.52
CA LEU A 492 -5.73 -7.49 3.37
C LEU A 492 -6.33 -7.49 4.77
N PHE A 493 -6.59 -6.31 5.34
CA PHE A 493 -7.27 -6.18 6.63
C PHE A 493 -8.68 -6.76 6.61
N LEU A 494 -9.50 -6.43 5.60
CA LEU A 494 -10.88 -6.94 5.48
C LEU A 494 -10.94 -8.47 5.38
N ASN A 495 -9.98 -9.09 4.69
CA ASN A 495 -9.85 -10.56 4.72
C ASN A 495 -9.56 -11.08 6.14
N ARG A 496 -8.68 -10.41 6.89
CA ARG A 496 -8.39 -10.77 8.29
C ARG A 496 -9.57 -10.52 9.21
N ALA A 497 -10.28 -9.40 9.02
CA ALA A 497 -11.49 -9.11 9.76
C ALA A 497 -12.56 -10.20 9.54
N ALA A 498 -12.72 -10.67 8.30
CA ALA A 498 -13.62 -11.79 7.99
C ALA A 498 -13.24 -13.10 8.73
N GLU A 499 -11.93 -13.38 8.85
CA GLU A 499 -11.45 -14.54 9.63
C GLU A 499 -11.73 -14.39 11.13
N ILE A 500 -11.51 -13.19 11.67
CA ILE A 500 -11.66 -12.90 13.11
C ILE A 500 -13.12 -12.83 13.55
N THR A 501 -13.99 -12.25 12.71
CA THR A 501 -15.40 -11.99 13.04
C THR A 501 -16.36 -13.06 12.53
N GLY A 502 -15.97 -13.81 11.49
CA GLY A 502 -16.84 -14.73 10.75
C GLY A 502 -17.67 -14.06 9.66
N ASP A 503 -17.65 -12.73 9.54
CA ASP A 503 -18.45 -12.00 8.55
C ASP A 503 -17.77 -12.02 7.17
N LYS A 504 -18.33 -12.82 6.27
CA LYS A 504 -17.81 -13.00 4.90
C LYS A 504 -18.07 -11.79 3.99
N SER A 505 -18.96 -10.87 4.35
CA SER A 505 -19.25 -9.68 3.53
C SER A 505 -18.01 -8.79 3.34
N TYR A 506 -17.10 -8.76 4.31
CA TYR A 506 -15.83 -8.05 4.21
C TYR A 506 -14.97 -8.50 3.04
N ARG A 507 -15.05 -9.80 2.66
CA ARG A 507 -14.30 -10.34 1.52
C ARG A 507 -14.80 -9.82 0.17
N VAL A 508 -16.08 -9.46 0.07
CA VAL A 508 -16.64 -8.83 -1.13
C VAL A 508 -15.99 -7.48 -1.37
N VAL A 509 -15.87 -6.66 -0.32
CA VAL A 509 -15.20 -5.37 -0.42
C VAL A 509 -13.70 -5.54 -0.69
N ALA A 510 -13.05 -6.53 -0.05
CA ALA A 510 -11.65 -6.86 -0.33
C ALA A 510 -11.41 -7.24 -1.80
N GLN A 511 -12.31 -8.02 -2.42
CA GLN A 511 -12.24 -8.34 -3.85
C GLN A 511 -12.37 -7.09 -4.71
N ARG A 512 -13.27 -6.17 -4.39
CA ARG A 512 -13.45 -4.93 -5.15
C ARG A 512 -12.21 -4.02 -5.13
N GLN A 513 -11.44 -4.02 -4.02
CA GLN A 513 -10.14 -3.32 -3.99
C GLN A 513 -9.15 -3.92 -5.00
N LEU A 514 -9.12 -5.26 -5.10
CA LEU A 514 -8.26 -5.95 -6.07
C LEU A 514 -8.75 -5.71 -7.51
N ASP A 515 -10.07 -5.70 -7.74
CA ASP A 515 -10.65 -5.41 -9.04
C ASP A 515 -10.29 -4.01 -9.54
N TRP A 516 -10.22 -3.02 -8.63
CA TRP A 516 -9.74 -1.68 -8.95
C TRP A 516 -8.30 -1.70 -9.49
N VAL A 517 -7.40 -2.39 -8.81
CA VAL A 517 -5.99 -2.51 -9.23
C VAL A 517 -5.88 -3.19 -10.59
N MET A 518 -6.79 -4.10 -10.89
CA MET A 518 -6.82 -4.88 -12.14
C MET A 518 -7.77 -4.32 -13.21
N GLY A 519 -8.12 -3.04 -13.16
CA GLY A 519 -8.79 -2.34 -14.26
C GLY A 519 -10.27 -2.02 -14.09
N CYS A 520 -10.97 -2.54 -13.08
CA CYS A 520 -12.33 -2.10 -12.77
C CYS A 520 -12.29 -0.74 -12.06
N ASN A 521 -11.87 0.29 -12.79
CA ASN A 521 -11.70 1.66 -12.32
C ASN A 521 -12.12 2.66 -13.42
N PRO A 522 -12.29 3.96 -13.12
CA PRO A 522 -12.74 4.96 -14.09
C PRO A 522 -11.87 5.09 -15.35
N PHE A 523 -10.63 4.65 -15.28
CA PHE A 523 -9.67 4.75 -16.37
C PHE A 523 -9.66 3.53 -17.28
N ASP A 524 -10.40 2.46 -16.95
CA ASP A 524 -10.33 1.16 -17.65
C ASP A 524 -8.85 0.70 -17.77
N ALA A 525 -8.08 0.80 -16.69
CA ALA A 525 -6.64 0.65 -16.71
C ALA A 525 -6.13 -0.26 -15.59
N SER A 526 -5.30 -1.22 -15.93
CA SER A 526 -4.58 -2.01 -14.94
C SER A 526 -3.43 -1.20 -14.34
N ALA A 527 -3.30 -1.24 -13.01
CA ALA A 527 -2.14 -0.67 -12.33
C ALA A 527 -0.90 -1.58 -12.36
N ILE A 528 -1.03 -2.82 -12.89
CA ILE A 528 0.04 -3.81 -12.90
C ILE A 528 0.67 -3.86 -14.29
N GLU A 529 1.96 -3.57 -14.39
CA GLU A 529 2.70 -3.61 -15.66
C GLU A 529 2.69 -5.02 -16.27
N GLY A 530 2.29 -5.10 -17.55
CA GLY A 530 2.22 -6.35 -18.30
C GLY A 530 1.03 -7.26 -17.93
N VAL A 531 0.11 -6.81 -17.07
CA VAL A 531 -1.11 -7.53 -16.68
C VAL A 531 -2.34 -6.69 -17.02
N GLY A 532 -3.27 -7.24 -17.78
CA GLY A 532 -4.42 -6.47 -18.28
C GLY A 532 -4.03 -5.53 -19.43
N TYR A 533 -4.68 -4.37 -19.50
CA TYR A 533 -4.48 -3.40 -20.59
C TYR A 533 -4.62 -1.96 -20.09
N ASN A 534 -4.37 -0.98 -20.98
CA ASN A 534 -4.40 0.46 -20.70
C ASN A 534 -3.52 0.85 -19.51
N GLN A 535 -2.33 0.26 -19.39
CA GLN A 535 -1.41 0.64 -18.34
C GLN A 535 -1.06 2.13 -18.41
N PRO A 536 -0.91 2.81 -17.26
CA PRO A 536 -0.45 4.18 -17.24
C PRO A 536 0.97 4.30 -17.81
N LEU A 537 1.27 5.48 -18.33
CA LEU A 537 2.63 5.81 -18.78
C LEU A 537 3.59 5.75 -17.57
N ARG A 538 4.81 5.28 -17.78
CA ARG A 538 5.83 5.28 -16.73
C ARG A 538 6.38 6.67 -16.53
N GLY A 539 6.38 7.12 -15.26
CA GLY A 539 6.88 8.44 -14.91
C GLY A 539 8.37 8.57 -15.16
N LEU A 540 8.73 9.68 -15.76
CA LEU A 540 10.09 10.18 -15.82
C LEU A 540 10.17 11.38 -14.89
N PHE A 541 11.01 11.34 -13.88
CA PHE A 541 11.21 12.49 -12.99
C PHE A 541 12.15 13.52 -13.62
N GLY A 542 11.78 14.08 -14.79
CA GLY A 542 12.48 15.19 -15.40
C GLY A 542 13.97 14.93 -15.71
N GLU A 543 14.72 16.00 -15.89
CA GLU A 543 16.14 15.98 -16.26
C GLU A 543 17.08 15.41 -15.19
N PHE A 544 16.60 15.29 -13.96
CA PHE A 544 17.45 14.97 -12.80
C PHE A 544 17.50 13.48 -12.47
N PHE A 545 16.66 12.66 -13.10
CA PHE A 545 16.52 11.25 -12.75
C PHE A 545 16.65 10.36 -13.99
N PRO A 546 17.30 9.20 -13.87
CA PRO A 546 17.33 8.27 -14.97
C PRO A 546 15.89 7.82 -15.32
N PRO A 547 15.64 7.46 -16.58
CA PRO A 547 14.36 6.95 -16.99
C PRO A 547 13.94 5.77 -16.11
N THR A 548 12.69 5.80 -15.62
CA THR A 548 12.13 4.70 -14.87
C THR A 548 12.01 3.48 -15.78
N PRO A 549 12.70 2.37 -15.52
CA PRO A 549 12.61 1.20 -16.37
C PRO A 549 11.20 0.59 -16.30
N GLN A 550 10.75 0.01 -17.40
CA GLN A 550 9.55 -0.82 -17.39
C GLN A 550 9.89 -2.17 -16.78
N ILE A 551 9.26 -2.50 -15.67
CA ILE A 551 9.47 -3.76 -14.98
C ILE A 551 8.15 -4.53 -14.98
N PRO A 552 8.04 -5.65 -15.71
CA PRO A 552 6.85 -6.49 -15.67
C PRO A 552 6.50 -6.88 -14.24
N GLY A 553 5.21 -6.74 -13.87
CA GLY A 553 4.73 -6.96 -12.51
C GLY A 553 4.88 -5.79 -11.55
N ALA A 554 5.50 -4.68 -11.98
CA ALA A 554 5.48 -3.45 -11.19
C ALA A 554 4.05 -2.95 -11.00
N VAL A 555 3.71 -2.50 -9.80
CA VAL A 555 2.39 -1.93 -9.48
C VAL A 555 2.54 -0.43 -9.30
N ASN A 556 1.76 0.34 -10.06
CA ASN A 556 1.75 1.79 -9.89
C ASN A 556 1.30 2.17 -8.47
N ILE A 557 1.88 3.22 -7.92
CA ILE A 557 1.50 3.77 -6.61
C ILE A 557 0.01 4.17 -6.61
N GLY A 558 -0.51 4.66 -7.74
CA GLY A 558 -1.91 4.99 -7.91
C GLY A 558 -2.29 5.15 -9.38
N LEU A 559 -3.52 5.60 -9.60
CA LEU A 559 -4.03 5.92 -10.92
C LEU A 559 -4.68 7.29 -10.88
N GLU A 560 -4.29 8.18 -11.77
CA GLU A 560 -4.97 9.46 -11.97
C GLU A 560 -4.98 9.83 -13.46
N TYR A 561 -5.76 10.84 -13.86
CA TYR A 561 -5.86 11.19 -15.26
C TYR A 561 -4.53 11.63 -15.89
N ARG A 562 -3.66 12.28 -15.12
CA ARG A 562 -2.30 12.66 -15.57
C ARG A 562 -1.42 11.45 -15.85
N SER A 563 -1.74 10.29 -15.30
CA SER A 563 -1.01 9.05 -15.57
C SER A 563 -1.07 8.62 -17.04
N PHE A 564 -2.00 9.19 -17.80
CA PHE A 564 -2.26 8.85 -19.21
C PHE A 564 -2.02 10.01 -20.18
N ASP A 565 -1.61 11.18 -19.68
CA ASP A 565 -1.30 12.35 -20.51
C ASP A 565 0.21 12.43 -20.76
N PRO A 566 0.69 12.21 -22.00
CA PRO A 566 2.11 12.24 -22.33
C PRO A 566 2.79 13.59 -22.06
N ASN A 567 2.02 14.68 -21.88
CA ASN A 567 2.56 15.99 -21.58
C ASN A 567 2.69 16.26 -20.08
N GLN A 568 2.06 15.44 -19.22
CA GLN A 568 1.97 15.66 -17.79
C GLN A 568 2.46 14.48 -16.95
N TYR A 569 2.56 13.28 -17.53
CA TYR A 569 2.88 12.06 -16.76
C TYR A 569 4.20 12.13 -16.01
N GLY A 570 5.21 12.80 -16.55
CA GLY A 570 6.54 12.93 -15.94
C GLY A 570 6.55 13.62 -14.58
N ASN A 571 5.48 14.36 -14.24
CA ASN A 571 5.32 15.05 -12.96
C ASN A 571 4.28 14.38 -12.05
N CYS A 572 3.81 13.21 -12.42
CA CYS A 572 2.76 12.49 -11.72
C CYS A 572 3.34 11.39 -10.85
N GLY A 573 3.30 11.55 -9.53
CA GLY A 573 3.76 10.52 -8.60
C GLY A 573 2.96 9.21 -8.68
N ALA A 574 1.75 9.21 -9.25
CA ALA A 574 0.98 7.98 -9.49
C ALA A 574 1.63 7.05 -10.52
N ASN A 575 2.48 7.57 -11.40
CA ASN A 575 3.22 6.80 -12.40
C ASN A 575 4.48 6.11 -11.83
N GLU A 576 4.78 6.36 -10.58
CA GLU A 576 5.80 5.60 -9.84
C GLU A 576 5.29 4.20 -9.51
N TYR A 577 6.19 3.31 -9.19
CA TYR A 577 5.90 2.01 -8.59
C TYR A 577 6.79 1.77 -7.38
N ASP A 578 6.28 1.04 -6.41
CA ASP A 578 7.01 0.73 -5.19
C ASP A 578 6.79 -0.73 -4.75
N MET A 579 7.75 -1.28 -4.01
CA MET A 579 7.68 -2.66 -3.52
C MET A 579 6.50 -2.95 -2.57
N PRO A 580 6.09 -2.03 -1.68
CA PRO A 580 4.92 -2.26 -0.82
C PRO A 580 3.67 -2.60 -1.62
N GLU A 581 3.42 -1.89 -2.71
CA GLU A 581 2.28 -2.16 -3.60
C GLU A 581 2.38 -3.55 -4.21
N VAL A 582 3.55 -3.91 -4.75
CA VAL A 582 3.76 -5.22 -5.37
C VAL A 582 3.60 -6.35 -4.36
N GLY A 583 4.21 -6.22 -3.18
CA GLY A 583 4.10 -7.21 -2.12
C GLY A 583 2.68 -7.40 -1.61
N ASN A 584 1.95 -6.31 -1.42
CA ASN A 584 0.56 -6.34 -0.98
C ASN A 584 -0.37 -6.97 -2.02
N VAL A 585 -0.25 -6.59 -3.30
CA VAL A 585 -1.06 -7.16 -4.38
C VAL A 585 -0.77 -8.64 -4.55
N LEU A 586 0.51 -9.03 -4.53
CA LEU A 586 0.92 -10.43 -4.61
C LEU A 586 0.31 -11.28 -3.48
N TRP A 587 0.42 -10.79 -2.24
CA TRP A 587 -0.16 -11.46 -1.08
C TRP A 587 -1.69 -11.50 -1.16
N LEU A 588 -2.35 -10.40 -1.53
CA LEU A 588 -3.79 -10.32 -1.67
C LEU A 588 -4.32 -11.29 -2.74
N MET A 589 -3.69 -11.35 -3.91
CA MET A 589 -4.04 -12.31 -4.96
C MET A 589 -3.92 -13.76 -4.47
N ALA A 590 -2.85 -14.08 -3.73
CA ALA A 590 -2.66 -15.42 -3.17
C ALA A 590 -3.76 -15.79 -2.16
N ILE A 591 -4.20 -14.84 -1.33
CA ILE A 591 -5.34 -15.03 -0.43
C ILE A 591 -6.62 -15.30 -1.23
N GLN A 592 -6.93 -14.44 -2.20
CA GLN A 592 -8.16 -14.56 -3.00
C GLN A 592 -8.18 -15.87 -3.81
N ALA A 593 -7.06 -16.25 -4.44
CA ALA A 593 -6.94 -17.53 -5.11
C ALA A 593 -7.27 -18.69 -4.15
N LYS A 594 -6.64 -18.73 -2.97
CA LYS A 594 -6.85 -19.79 -1.97
C LYS A 594 -8.27 -19.86 -1.43
N LEU A 595 -8.90 -18.70 -1.20
CA LEU A 595 -10.28 -18.63 -0.68
C LEU A 595 -11.32 -19.19 -1.66
N HIS A 596 -11.05 -19.14 -2.95
CA HIS A 596 -12.01 -19.44 -3.99
C HIS A 596 -11.65 -20.65 -4.85
N MET A 597 -10.57 -21.37 -4.50
CA MET A 597 -10.21 -22.66 -5.14
C MET A 597 -11.10 -23.85 -4.72
N LYS A 598 -11.96 -23.69 -3.70
CA LYS A 598 -12.82 -24.77 -3.15
C LYS A 598 -14.26 -24.66 -3.59
#